data_4fae14be4c2a45d4dc6d6e4bd95cc4b7
#
_entry.id   4fae14be4c2a45d4dc6d6e4bd95cc4b7
#
_cell.length_a   1.000
_cell.length_b   1.000
_cell.length_c   1.000
_cell.angle_alpha   90.00
_cell.angle_beta   90.00
_cell.angle_gamma   90.00
#
_symmetry.space_group_name_H-M   'P 1'
#
loop_
_entity.id
_entity.type
_entity.pdbx_description
1 polymer ?
#
loop_
_entity_poly.entity_id
_entity_poly.type
_entity_poly.pdbx_seq_one_letter_code
_entity_poly.pdbx_strand_id
1 'polypeptide(L)'
;MPDHIPLPAKQYSVIYADPPWAYQQAGATAKARGTAVKHYPTMTTAEICALPVREIVREGAACFMWATFPNITEAIKVMEAWGFTYKTAAFVWVKKNRKQGGNFMGLGAYTRANAEVCLLGVTPGFKAKTQIRAHNVHQIIEAPFEGHSKKPDETRQRIVELLGDVPRLEM
;
A
#
# COMPACT_ATOMS: atom_id res chain seq x y z
N MET A 1 -0.21 -12.37 22.06
CA MET A 1 -0.85 -12.03 20.77
C MET A 1 -1.33 -10.61 20.89
N PRO A 2 -0.95 -9.66 20.03
CA PRO A 2 -1.62 -8.37 20.04
C PRO A 2 -3.10 -8.60 19.73
N ASP A 3 -3.98 -7.93 20.47
CA ASP A 3 -5.43 -7.98 20.23
C ASP A 3 -5.70 -7.44 18.82
N HIS A 4 -5.86 -8.34 17.87
CA HIS A 4 -6.25 -7.95 16.52
C HIS A 4 -7.69 -7.46 16.56
N ILE A 5 -7.91 -6.25 16.08
CA ILE A 5 -9.25 -5.76 15.79
C ILE A 5 -9.88 -6.76 14.81
N PRO A 6 -11.01 -7.42 15.15
CA PRO A 6 -11.62 -8.39 14.26
C PRO A 6 -12.01 -7.72 12.94
N LEU A 7 -11.68 -8.36 11.83
CA LEU A 7 -12.09 -7.86 10.52
C LEU A 7 -13.63 -7.91 10.39
N PRO A 8 -14.23 -6.91 9.70
CA PRO A 8 -15.69 -6.88 9.55
C PRO A 8 -16.21 -8.09 8.75
N ALA A 9 -17.35 -8.64 9.13
CA ALA A 9 -18.00 -9.79 8.46
C ALA A 9 -18.58 -9.48 7.07
N LYS A 10 -18.22 -8.34 6.46
CA LYS A 10 -18.72 -7.87 5.15
C LYS A 10 -17.76 -8.29 4.05
N GLN A 11 -18.28 -8.61 2.87
CA GLN A 11 -17.48 -8.90 1.67
C GLN A 11 -17.07 -7.61 0.93
N TYR A 12 -15.78 -7.46 0.64
CA TYR A 12 -15.22 -6.27 0.02
C TYR A 12 -14.77 -6.51 -1.43
N SER A 13 -14.99 -5.49 -2.26
CA SER A 13 -14.52 -5.46 -3.66
C SER A 13 -13.14 -4.86 -3.80
N VAL A 14 -12.75 -4.05 -2.82
CA VAL A 14 -11.46 -3.36 -2.80
C VAL A 14 -10.86 -3.46 -1.40
N ILE A 15 -9.60 -3.88 -1.34
CA ILE A 15 -8.74 -3.72 -0.17
C ILE A 15 -7.74 -2.61 -0.48
N TYR A 16 -7.68 -1.58 0.36
CA TYR A 16 -6.69 -0.51 0.30
C TYR A 16 -5.85 -0.60 1.57
N ALA A 17 -4.60 -1.03 1.44
CA ALA A 17 -3.75 -1.37 2.57
C ALA A 17 -2.45 -0.57 2.60
N ASP A 18 -2.07 -0.14 3.80
CA ASP A 18 -0.75 0.43 4.12
C ASP A 18 -0.15 -0.34 5.30
N PRO A 19 0.34 -1.58 5.07
CA PRO A 19 0.82 -2.42 6.16
C PRO A 19 1.97 -1.77 6.93
N PRO A 20 2.00 -1.95 8.27
CA PRO A 20 3.07 -1.41 9.12
C PRO A 20 4.34 -2.25 9.00
N TRP A 21 5.01 -2.15 7.85
CA TRP A 21 6.19 -2.95 7.52
C TRP A 21 7.28 -2.87 8.58
N ALA A 22 7.76 -4.02 9.06
CA ALA A 22 9.01 -4.10 9.80
C ALA A 22 10.18 -3.83 8.83
N TYR A 23 10.83 -2.67 8.97
CA TYR A 23 11.96 -2.30 8.11
C TYR A 23 13.14 -3.24 8.29
N GLN A 24 13.42 -4.09 7.32
CA GLN A 24 14.69 -4.78 7.16
C GLN A 24 15.60 -3.95 6.27
N GLN A 25 16.20 -2.90 6.80
CA GLN A 25 17.29 -2.25 6.08
C GLN A 25 18.56 -3.11 6.22
N ALA A 26 18.98 -3.76 5.13
CA ALA A 26 20.29 -4.39 5.05
C ALA A 26 21.36 -3.32 5.35
N GLY A 27 22.18 -3.54 6.39
CA GLY A 27 23.30 -2.66 6.77
C GLY A 27 22.96 -1.51 7.72
N ALA A 28 21.74 -1.36 8.18
CA ALA A 28 21.44 -0.37 9.21
C ALA A 28 21.96 -0.83 10.58
N THR A 29 22.94 -0.10 11.14
CA THR A 29 23.32 -0.26 12.55
C THR A 29 22.11 -0.02 13.46
N ALA A 30 22.11 -0.61 14.66
CA ALA A 30 20.99 -0.50 15.60
C ALA A 30 20.53 0.95 15.89
N LYS A 31 21.40 1.95 15.68
CA LYS A 31 21.11 3.38 15.77
C LYS A 31 20.24 3.92 14.61
N ALA A 32 20.34 3.35 13.41
CA ALA A 32 19.56 3.77 12.24
C ALA A 32 18.14 3.18 12.22
N ARG A 33 17.83 2.19 13.08
CA ARG A 33 16.48 1.62 13.29
C ARG A 33 15.51 2.58 13.98
N GLY A 34 15.95 3.82 14.24
CA GLY A 34 15.34 4.69 15.24
C GLY A 34 14.12 5.49 14.82
N THR A 35 13.63 5.47 13.57
CA THR A 35 12.57 6.41 13.19
C THR A 35 11.18 5.81 13.03
N ALA A 36 11.02 4.63 12.45
CA ALA A 36 9.70 4.02 12.29
C ALA A 36 9.23 3.30 13.56
N VAL A 37 10.12 2.55 14.22
CA VAL A 37 9.82 1.77 15.44
C VAL A 37 9.41 2.65 16.64
N LYS A 38 9.75 3.94 16.64
CA LYS A 38 9.40 4.87 17.72
C LYS A 38 7.96 5.40 17.66
N HIS A 39 7.25 5.22 16.53
CA HIS A 39 5.97 5.88 16.32
C HIS A 39 4.75 4.97 16.31
N TYR A 40 4.90 3.69 15.91
CA TYR A 40 3.81 2.70 15.95
C TYR A 40 4.38 1.27 15.90
N PRO A 41 3.62 0.27 16.40
CA PRO A 41 4.00 -1.15 16.31
C PRO A 41 4.13 -1.55 14.84
N THR A 42 5.26 -2.18 14.48
CA THR A 42 5.45 -2.78 13.15
C THR A 42 5.11 -4.27 13.20
N MET A 43 4.73 -4.83 12.07
CA MET A 43 4.45 -6.25 11.89
C MET A 43 5.47 -6.88 10.95
N THR A 44 5.82 -8.13 11.21
CA THR A 44 6.60 -8.96 10.29
C THR A 44 5.75 -9.31 9.05
N THR A 45 6.39 -9.62 7.93
CA THR A 45 5.68 -10.11 6.74
C THR A 45 4.80 -11.31 7.04
N ALA A 46 5.28 -12.24 7.89
CA ALA A 46 4.52 -13.43 8.29
C ALA A 46 3.23 -13.07 9.07
N GLU A 47 3.30 -12.12 10.00
CA GLU A 47 2.14 -11.64 10.74
C GLU A 47 1.13 -10.94 9.82
N ILE A 48 1.60 -10.13 8.86
CA ILE A 48 0.72 -9.48 7.88
C ILE A 48 0.06 -10.53 6.97
N CYS A 49 0.81 -11.52 6.49
CA CYS A 49 0.26 -12.63 5.71
C CYS A 49 -0.82 -13.42 6.46
N ALA A 50 -0.69 -13.55 7.79
CA ALA A 50 -1.62 -14.29 8.63
C ALA A 50 -2.95 -13.57 8.89
N LEU A 51 -3.08 -12.29 8.53
CA LEU A 51 -4.35 -11.57 8.62
C LEU A 51 -5.41 -12.24 7.74
N PRO A 52 -6.64 -12.50 8.24
CA PRO A 52 -7.66 -13.27 7.54
C PRO A 52 -8.38 -12.45 6.44
N VAL A 53 -7.62 -11.68 5.65
CA VAL A 53 -8.15 -10.80 4.59
C VAL A 53 -8.89 -11.60 3.53
N ARG A 54 -8.40 -12.83 3.24
CA ARG A 54 -9.02 -13.72 2.25
C ARG A 54 -10.49 -14.05 2.57
N GLU A 55 -10.86 -14.07 3.84
CA GLU A 55 -12.22 -14.41 4.29
C GLU A 55 -13.24 -13.29 4.00
N ILE A 56 -12.76 -12.04 3.90
CA ILE A 56 -13.60 -10.86 3.69
C ILE A 56 -13.52 -10.29 2.27
N VAL A 57 -12.79 -10.95 1.38
CA VAL A 57 -12.61 -10.52 0.00
C VAL A 57 -13.48 -11.35 -0.91
N ARG A 58 -14.27 -10.70 -1.77
CA ARG A 58 -15.08 -11.39 -2.77
C ARG A 58 -14.26 -11.79 -3.99
N GLU A 59 -14.80 -12.67 -4.80
CA GLU A 59 -14.31 -12.95 -6.15
C GLU A 59 -14.35 -11.68 -7.01
N GLY A 60 -13.34 -11.46 -7.85
CA GLY A 60 -13.23 -10.28 -8.69
C GLY A 60 -12.88 -8.99 -7.94
N ALA A 61 -12.25 -9.11 -6.76
CA ALA A 61 -11.79 -7.96 -5.99
C ALA A 61 -10.41 -7.45 -6.43
N ALA A 62 -10.10 -6.21 -6.09
CA ALA A 62 -8.80 -5.57 -6.28
C ALA A 62 -8.16 -5.22 -4.93
N CYS A 63 -6.84 -5.35 -4.84
CA CYS A 63 -6.03 -4.90 -3.72
C CYS A 63 -5.08 -3.78 -4.18
N PHE A 64 -5.09 -2.67 -3.48
CA PHE A 64 -4.15 -1.57 -3.60
C PHE A 64 -3.28 -1.55 -2.34
N MET A 65 -2.01 -1.87 -2.46
CA MET A 65 -1.11 -2.03 -1.32
C MET A 65 0.11 -1.13 -1.43
N TRP A 66 0.27 -0.25 -0.43
CA TRP A 66 1.46 0.58 -0.34
C TRP A 66 2.69 -0.22 0.10
N ALA A 67 3.78 0.04 -0.58
CA ALA A 67 5.09 -0.50 -0.24
C ALA A 67 6.18 0.54 -0.52
N THR A 68 7.24 0.51 0.28
CA THR A 68 8.50 1.12 -0.14
C THR A 68 9.20 0.20 -1.15
N PHE A 69 10.03 0.75 -2.02
CA PHE A 69 10.71 -0.07 -3.04
C PHE A 69 11.49 -1.28 -2.46
N PRO A 70 12.19 -1.17 -1.32
CA PRO A 70 12.83 -2.34 -0.70
C PRO A 70 11.86 -3.43 -0.26
N ASN A 71 10.59 -3.10 0.00
CA ASN A 71 9.56 -4.04 0.50
C ASN A 71 8.64 -4.59 -0.61
N ILE A 72 8.92 -4.34 -1.89
CA ILE A 72 8.05 -4.80 -2.99
C ILE A 72 7.87 -6.32 -2.98
N THR A 73 8.94 -7.07 -2.79
CA THR A 73 8.88 -8.54 -2.75
C THR A 73 8.04 -9.06 -1.59
N GLU A 74 8.14 -8.42 -0.44
CA GLU A 74 7.34 -8.75 0.75
C GLU A 74 5.85 -8.39 0.53
N ALA A 75 5.59 -7.24 -0.08
CA ALA A 75 4.22 -6.84 -0.43
C ALA A 75 3.55 -7.81 -1.40
N ILE A 76 4.29 -8.33 -2.39
CA ILE A 76 3.79 -9.35 -3.32
C ILE A 76 3.45 -10.65 -2.57
N LYS A 77 4.30 -11.12 -1.65
CA LYS A 77 4.03 -12.28 -0.80
C LYS A 77 2.75 -12.11 0.03
N VAL A 78 2.55 -10.93 0.60
CA VAL A 78 1.33 -10.60 1.37
C VAL A 78 0.11 -10.64 0.46
N MET A 79 0.17 -10.03 -0.72
CA MET A 79 -0.92 -10.10 -1.70
C MET A 79 -1.29 -11.54 -2.04
N GLU A 80 -0.30 -12.39 -2.31
CA GLU A 80 -0.52 -13.80 -2.62
C GLU A 80 -1.16 -14.56 -1.45
N ALA A 81 -0.69 -14.32 -0.22
CA ALA A 81 -1.27 -14.92 1.00
C ALA A 81 -2.75 -14.51 1.18
N TRP A 82 -3.10 -13.27 0.82
CA TRP A 82 -4.47 -12.76 0.87
C TRP A 82 -5.34 -13.18 -0.34
N GLY A 83 -4.77 -13.96 -1.29
CA GLY A 83 -5.48 -14.49 -2.46
C GLY A 83 -5.49 -13.58 -3.69
N PHE A 84 -4.64 -12.55 -3.71
CA PHE A 84 -4.49 -11.65 -4.86
C PHE A 84 -3.28 -12.06 -5.71
N THR A 85 -3.43 -11.95 -7.01
CA THR A 85 -2.30 -12.05 -7.96
C THR A 85 -1.84 -10.65 -8.31
N TYR A 86 -0.56 -10.33 -8.07
CA TYR A 86 0.06 -9.06 -8.46
C TYR A 86 -0.08 -8.82 -9.98
N LYS A 87 -0.37 -7.60 -10.37
CA LYS A 87 -0.52 -7.19 -11.78
C LYS A 87 0.45 -6.09 -12.18
N THR A 88 0.51 -5.02 -11.41
CA THR A 88 1.30 -3.82 -11.74
C THR A 88 1.41 -2.88 -10.54
N ALA A 89 2.18 -1.80 -10.69
CA ALA A 89 2.04 -0.63 -9.83
C ALA A 89 0.80 0.16 -10.28
N ALA A 90 -0.17 0.32 -9.38
CA ALA A 90 -1.32 1.19 -9.62
C ALA A 90 -0.91 2.65 -9.58
N PHE A 91 -0.22 3.04 -8.51
CA PHE A 91 0.23 4.43 -8.31
C PHE A 91 1.67 4.49 -7.85
N VAL A 92 2.34 5.60 -8.21
CA VAL A 92 3.64 5.97 -7.69
C VAL A 92 3.51 7.37 -7.08
N TRP A 93 3.69 7.47 -5.78
CA TRP A 93 3.71 8.75 -5.10
C TRP A 93 5.10 9.36 -5.15
N VAL A 94 5.27 10.46 -5.89
CA VAL A 94 6.45 11.30 -5.87
C VAL A 94 6.29 12.34 -4.77
N LYS A 95 7.07 12.21 -3.71
CA LYS A 95 7.01 13.08 -2.54
C LYS A 95 7.55 14.46 -2.86
N LYS A 96 6.76 15.49 -2.61
CA LYS A 96 7.15 16.90 -2.78
C LYS A 96 7.51 17.53 -1.43
N ASN A 97 8.34 18.56 -1.46
CA ASN A 97 8.59 19.41 -0.29
C ASN A 97 7.40 20.32 -0.02
N ARG A 98 7.01 20.48 1.25
CA ARG A 98 5.88 21.32 1.66
C ARG A 98 6.09 22.82 1.38
N LYS A 99 7.32 23.33 1.60
CA LYS A 99 7.59 24.78 1.66
C LYS A 99 8.40 25.33 0.50
N GLN A 100 9.23 24.50 -0.15
CA GLN A 100 10.24 24.98 -1.10
C GLN A 100 9.95 24.57 -2.55
N GLY A 101 8.85 23.87 -2.80
CA GLY A 101 8.66 23.20 -4.09
C GLY A 101 9.74 22.14 -4.33
N GLY A 102 9.71 21.50 -5.49
CA GLY A 102 10.66 20.43 -5.82
C GLY A 102 10.41 19.11 -5.09
N ASN A 103 11.25 18.14 -5.36
CA ASN A 103 11.11 16.79 -4.81
C ASN A 103 11.68 16.70 -3.40
N PHE A 104 10.98 15.96 -2.53
CA PHE A 104 11.50 15.59 -1.22
C PHE A 104 12.78 14.74 -1.39
N MET A 105 13.77 14.96 -0.53
CA MET A 105 15.02 14.22 -0.56
C MET A 105 15.14 13.33 0.67
N GLY A 106 14.72 12.08 0.56
CA GLY A 106 14.84 11.09 1.63
C GLY A 106 16.24 10.49 1.75
N LEU A 107 16.49 9.81 2.87
CA LEU A 107 17.74 9.11 3.13
C LEU A 107 17.66 7.68 2.57
N GLY A 108 18.18 7.46 1.37
CA GLY A 108 18.35 6.12 0.80
C GLY A 108 19.80 5.64 0.88
N ALA A 109 20.03 4.32 0.93
CA ALA A 109 21.37 3.74 0.99
C ALA A 109 22.12 3.89 -0.35
N TYR A 110 21.41 3.85 -1.47
CA TYR A 110 21.99 3.93 -2.81
C TYR A 110 21.65 5.24 -3.51
N THR A 111 20.37 5.57 -3.55
CA THR A 111 19.84 6.82 -4.13
C THR A 111 19.03 7.57 -3.09
N ARG A 112 18.69 8.84 -3.36
CA ARG A 112 17.80 9.60 -2.46
C ARG A 112 16.35 9.15 -2.69
N ALA A 113 15.80 8.43 -1.71
CA ALA A 113 14.45 7.89 -1.78
C ALA A 113 13.41 9.02 -1.66
N ASN A 114 12.65 9.26 -2.71
CA ASN A 114 11.62 10.29 -2.75
C ASN A 114 10.29 9.80 -3.33
N ALA A 115 10.12 8.50 -3.47
CA ALA A 115 8.89 7.92 -3.96
C ALA A 115 8.50 6.67 -3.17
N GLU A 116 7.20 6.37 -3.19
CA GLU A 116 6.62 5.10 -2.74
C GLU A 116 5.69 4.56 -3.83
N VAL A 117 5.46 3.25 -3.81
CA VAL A 117 4.65 2.56 -4.80
C VAL A 117 3.40 1.96 -4.16
N CYS A 118 2.26 2.10 -4.83
CA CYS A 118 1.03 1.39 -4.51
C CYS A 118 0.83 0.29 -5.54
N LEU A 119 0.98 -0.96 -5.12
CA LEU A 119 0.85 -2.13 -5.97
C LEU A 119 -0.63 -2.48 -6.21
N LEU A 120 -0.95 -3.02 -7.39
CA LEU A 120 -2.25 -3.57 -7.72
C LEU A 120 -2.17 -5.08 -7.85
N GLY A 121 -3.00 -5.77 -7.07
CA GLY A 121 -3.29 -7.19 -7.22
C GLY A 121 -4.78 -7.43 -7.39
N VAL A 122 -5.17 -8.55 -7.99
CA VAL A 122 -6.57 -8.91 -8.19
C VAL A 122 -6.83 -10.36 -7.84
N THR A 123 -8.04 -10.67 -7.34
CA THR A 123 -8.49 -12.05 -7.15
C THR A 123 -8.97 -12.67 -8.47
N PRO A 124 -9.09 -14.00 -8.56
CA PRO A 124 -9.78 -14.65 -9.68
C PRO A 124 -11.15 -14.00 -9.94
N GLY A 125 -11.58 -13.99 -11.20
CA GLY A 125 -12.84 -13.36 -11.59
C GLY A 125 -12.78 -11.84 -11.82
N PHE A 126 -11.68 -11.15 -11.54
CA PHE A 126 -11.54 -9.73 -11.88
C PHE A 126 -11.51 -9.51 -13.38
N LYS A 127 -12.42 -8.68 -13.88
CA LYS A 127 -12.57 -8.37 -15.31
C LYS A 127 -12.32 -6.88 -15.56
N ALA A 128 -11.10 -6.52 -15.93
CA ALA A 128 -10.72 -5.12 -16.15
C ALA A 128 -11.68 -4.40 -17.13
N LYS A 129 -12.07 -5.04 -18.23
CA LYS A 129 -12.97 -4.46 -19.25
C LYS A 129 -14.34 -3.99 -18.68
N THR A 130 -14.82 -4.58 -17.60
CA THR A 130 -16.15 -4.27 -17.05
C THR A 130 -16.09 -3.60 -15.69
N GLN A 131 -14.97 -3.74 -14.96
CA GLN A 131 -14.82 -3.19 -13.61
C GLN A 131 -14.06 -1.88 -13.59
N ILE A 132 -13.18 -1.63 -14.56
CA ILE A 132 -12.54 -0.31 -14.73
C ILE A 132 -13.57 0.67 -15.29
N ARG A 133 -13.83 1.75 -14.57
CA ARG A 133 -14.81 2.80 -14.91
C ARG A 133 -14.17 3.95 -15.68
N ALA A 134 -12.94 4.31 -15.34
CA ALA A 134 -12.19 5.38 -15.99
C ALA A 134 -10.83 4.87 -16.45
N HIS A 135 -10.50 5.12 -17.72
CA HIS A 135 -9.25 4.70 -18.34
C HIS A 135 -8.18 5.80 -18.42
N ASN A 136 -8.50 6.99 -17.90
CA ASN A 136 -7.64 8.17 -17.86
C ASN A 136 -7.09 8.49 -16.47
N VAL A 137 -7.22 7.58 -15.51
CA VAL A 137 -6.65 7.75 -14.16
C VAL A 137 -5.13 7.66 -14.24
N HIS A 138 -4.45 8.74 -13.89
CA HIS A 138 -2.99 8.82 -13.95
C HIS A 138 -2.32 8.00 -12.85
N GLN A 139 -1.20 7.36 -13.19
CA GLN A 139 -0.42 6.55 -12.27
C GLN A 139 0.40 7.40 -11.27
N ILE A 140 0.97 8.52 -11.72
CA ILE A 140 1.83 9.37 -10.89
C ILE A 140 0.97 10.26 -10.00
N ILE A 141 1.29 10.29 -8.71
CA ILE A 141 0.72 11.22 -7.71
C ILE A 141 1.86 12.09 -7.22
N GLU A 142 1.76 13.38 -7.42
CA GLU A 142 2.70 14.36 -6.90
C GLU A 142 2.06 15.09 -5.72
N ALA A 143 2.44 14.71 -4.50
CA ALA A 143 1.85 15.28 -3.30
C ALA A 143 2.91 15.58 -2.23
N PRO A 144 2.72 16.60 -1.38
CA PRO A 144 3.61 16.87 -0.28
C PRO A 144 3.71 15.72 0.70
N PHE A 145 4.89 15.50 1.25
CA PHE A 145 5.08 14.61 2.39
C PHE A 145 4.55 15.31 3.65
N GLU A 146 3.45 14.78 4.20
CA GLU A 146 2.73 15.40 5.33
C GLU A 146 3.11 14.86 6.73
N GLY A 147 4.24 14.17 6.84
CA GLY A 147 4.69 13.56 8.09
C GLY A 147 4.47 12.04 8.09
N HIS A 148 4.67 11.43 9.25
CA HIS A 148 4.77 9.98 9.37
C HIS A 148 3.60 9.24 8.73
N SER A 149 3.92 8.45 7.72
CA SER A 149 3.07 7.40 7.11
C SER A 149 1.79 7.83 6.40
N LYS A 150 1.33 9.08 6.48
CA LYS A 150 0.09 9.50 5.79
C LYS A 150 0.28 9.44 4.27
N LYS A 151 -0.51 8.60 3.63
CA LYS A 151 -0.55 8.51 2.16
C LYS A 151 -1.43 9.63 1.59
N PRO A 152 -1.20 10.05 0.33
CA PRO A 152 -2.01 11.09 -0.31
C PRO A 152 -3.49 10.72 -0.36
N ASP A 153 -4.37 11.61 0.06
CA ASP A 153 -5.83 11.42 -0.02
C ASP A 153 -6.31 11.25 -1.47
N GLU A 154 -5.58 11.82 -2.41
CA GLU A 154 -5.78 11.65 -3.86
C GLU A 154 -5.79 10.17 -4.30
N THR A 155 -5.05 9.29 -3.60
CA THR A 155 -5.05 7.85 -3.90
C THR A 155 -6.45 7.25 -3.75
N ARG A 156 -7.16 7.59 -2.67
CA ARG A 156 -8.54 7.12 -2.44
C ARG A 156 -9.49 7.61 -3.53
N GLN A 157 -9.36 8.87 -3.91
CA GLN A 157 -10.16 9.48 -4.98
C GLN A 157 -9.94 8.76 -6.30
N ARG A 158 -8.68 8.50 -6.67
CA ARG A 158 -8.32 7.77 -7.89
C ARG A 158 -8.78 6.31 -7.88
N ILE A 159 -8.78 5.64 -6.73
CA ILE A 159 -9.34 4.28 -6.61
C ILE A 159 -10.85 4.30 -6.87
N VAL A 160 -11.57 5.28 -6.35
CA VAL A 160 -13.02 5.45 -6.60
C VAL A 160 -13.28 5.81 -8.05
N GLU A 161 -12.49 6.69 -8.64
CA GLU A 161 -12.58 7.04 -10.06
C GLU A 161 -12.34 5.80 -10.95
N LEU A 162 -11.33 5.00 -10.60
CA LEU A 162 -10.95 3.81 -11.35
C LEU A 162 -12.00 2.69 -11.29
N LEU A 163 -12.57 2.40 -10.11
CA LEU A 163 -13.43 1.22 -9.87
C LEU A 163 -14.88 1.56 -9.51
N GLY A 164 -15.19 2.84 -9.29
CA GLY A 164 -16.48 3.29 -8.77
C GLY A 164 -16.55 3.21 -7.24
N ASP A 165 -17.67 3.68 -6.69
CA ASP A 165 -17.95 3.61 -5.25
C ASP A 165 -18.47 2.21 -4.89
N VAL A 166 -17.55 1.29 -4.70
CA VAL A 166 -17.81 -0.12 -4.35
C VAL A 166 -17.38 -0.40 -2.89
N PRO A 167 -17.89 -1.46 -2.25
CA PRO A 167 -17.46 -1.84 -0.91
C PRO A 167 -15.95 -1.94 -0.80
N ARG A 168 -15.36 -1.09 0.03
CA ARG A 168 -13.91 -0.94 0.23
C ARG A 168 -13.58 -1.04 1.71
N LEU A 169 -12.47 -1.72 2.03
CA LEU A 169 -11.84 -1.72 3.34
C LEU A 169 -10.48 -1.04 3.24
N GLU A 170 -10.22 -0.11 4.16
CA GLU A 170 -8.90 0.50 4.35
C GLU A 170 -8.25 -0.08 5.62
N MET A 171 -6.96 -0.46 5.50
CA MET A 171 -6.20 -1.13 6.56
C MET A 171 -4.85 -0.47 6.76
#